data_883787e5a6eab71ffbc9fb5939dbf30e
#
_entry.id   883787e5a6eab71ffbc9fb5939dbf30e
#
_cell.length_a   1.000
_cell.length_b   1.000
_cell.length_c   1.000
_cell.angle_alpha   90.00
_cell.angle_beta   90.00
_cell.angle_gamma   90.00
#
_symmetry.space_group_name_H-M   'P 1'
#
loop_
_entity.id
_entity.type
_entity.pdbx_description
1 polymer ?
#
loop_
_entity_poly.entity_id
_entity_poly.type
_entity_poly.pdbx_seq_one_letter_code
_entity_poly.pdbx_strand_id
1 'polypeptide(L)'
;MKHIIRPFAMVLLVAAGLALSPLCRAAFSAELQVVDGIAAVVNRDVITYSQVRMLSAPREKLLRSQYTGEELEKQLKQVRELALKDLVDRRLIIQAFKKENYQVPDHIVDQRMHEIIQESFGGDRNTFIKTLEAQNYTLGEFKEKELERIIVQGMRGKNVKRDLIISPPKIEDYYRKHRDEFTTKEQIKLRMIMIPSHADTGNSAAQKAMAEEVLGKLAGGAEFDRMAQIYSEDSTRDLGGDWGWIERKTLAAPLENVAFKVPVGRISNVIDYAGNYYILKIEDKHGGVTRSLAEVRSEIEKKLIQLEAQSLQERWLASLRSKAYIRTF
;
A
#
# COMPACT_ATOMS: atom_id res chain seq x y z
N MET A 1 -15.60 -64.53 -67.11
CA MET A 1 -15.96 -65.99 -66.99
C MET A 1 -16.84 -66.07 -65.76
N LYS A 2 -18.05 -66.41 -66.05
CA LYS A 2 -18.91 -67.47 -65.52
C LYS A 2 -19.26 -67.27 -64.04
N HIS A 3 -20.48 -66.91 -63.78
CA HIS A 3 -21.65 -67.79 -63.47
C HIS A 3 -21.73 -68.05 -61.96
N ILE A 4 -22.81 -68.14 -61.22
CA ILE A 4 -24.23 -68.48 -61.50
C ILE A 4 -25.05 -68.25 -60.19
N ILE A 5 -26.16 -67.55 -60.26
CA ILE A 5 -27.56 -67.98 -59.93
C ILE A 5 -27.89 -68.37 -58.45
N ARG A 6 -28.72 -67.60 -57.76
CA ARG A 6 -30.09 -67.77 -57.22
C ARG A 6 -30.45 -69.13 -56.47
N PRO A 7 -31.58 -69.21 -55.76
CA PRO A 7 -32.55 -68.23 -55.10
C PRO A 7 -33.15 -68.72 -53.76
N PHE A 8 -34.22 -68.03 -53.30
CA PHE A 8 -35.35 -68.40 -52.42
C PHE A 8 -35.09 -68.53 -50.90
N ALA A 9 -35.76 -67.92 -50.04
CA ALA A 9 -37.19 -68.03 -49.74
C ALA A 9 -37.72 -66.92 -48.82
N MET A 10 -38.91 -66.54 -49.14
CA MET A 10 -39.80 -65.64 -48.45
C MET A 10 -40.34 -66.24 -47.16
N VAL A 11 -40.23 -65.57 -46.00
CA VAL A 11 -41.17 -65.81 -44.88
C VAL A 11 -41.57 -64.48 -44.32
N LEU A 12 -42.82 -64.15 -44.46
CA LEU A 12 -43.56 -63.09 -43.84
C LEU A 12 -43.75 -63.41 -42.36
N LEU A 13 -43.36 -62.48 -41.45
CA LEU A 13 -43.90 -62.45 -40.09
C LEU A 13 -44.20 -61.07 -39.69
N VAL A 14 -45.48 -60.79 -39.63
CA VAL A 14 -46.07 -59.54 -39.05
C VAL A 14 -45.86 -59.65 -37.56
N ALA A 15 -45.18 -58.69 -36.99
CA ALA A 15 -45.20 -58.45 -35.52
C ALA A 15 -45.30 -56.98 -35.22
N ALA A 16 -46.31 -56.68 -34.47
CA ALA A 16 -46.88 -55.44 -34.08
C ALA A 16 -45.87 -54.38 -33.57
N GLY A 17 -46.08 -53.15 -34.00
CA GLY A 17 -45.39 -52.00 -33.53
C GLY A 17 -45.68 -51.67 -32.07
N LEU A 18 -44.61 -51.55 -31.30
CA LEU A 18 -44.61 -50.77 -30.09
C LEU A 18 -43.74 -49.51 -30.36
N ALA A 19 -44.40 -48.41 -30.58
CA ALA A 19 -43.76 -47.09 -30.63
C ALA A 19 -43.23 -46.75 -29.24
N LEU A 20 -41.92 -46.98 -29.00
CA LEU A 20 -41.23 -46.35 -27.90
C LEU A 20 -40.98 -44.89 -28.27
N SER A 21 -41.83 -44.00 -27.76
CA SER A 21 -41.56 -42.59 -27.74
C SER A 21 -40.34 -42.30 -26.87
N PRO A 22 -39.30 -41.60 -27.36
CA PRO A 22 -38.27 -41.12 -26.48
C PRO A 22 -38.87 -40.05 -25.57
N LEU A 23 -39.10 -40.41 -24.29
CA LEU A 23 -39.28 -39.43 -23.24
C LEU A 23 -38.08 -38.50 -23.25
N CYS A 24 -38.25 -37.32 -23.84
CA CYS A 24 -37.33 -36.20 -23.72
C CYS A 24 -37.26 -35.84 -22.23
N ARG A 25 -36.30 -36.42 -21.51
CA ARG A 25 -35.92 -35.94 -20.19
C ARG A 25 -35.35 -34.55 -20.40
N ALA A 26 -36.23 -33.55 -20.23
CA ALA A 26 -35.82 -32.20 -19.96
C ALA A 26 -34.96 -32.28 -18.69
N ALA A 27 -33.64 -32.33 -18.86
CA ALA A 27 -32.69 -32.07 -17.78
C ALA A 27 -32.96 -30.63 -17.36
N PHE A 28 -33.74 -30.47 -16.29
CA PHE A 28 -33.76 -29.22 -15.53
C PHE A 28 -32.30 -29.02 -15.05
N SER A 29 -31.53 -28.22 -15.78
CA SER A 29 -30.33 -27.61 -15.25
C SER A 29 -30.81 -26.72 -14.12
N ALA A 30 -30.82 -27.25 -12.90
CA ALA A 30 -30.90 -26.42 -11.72
C ALA A 30 -29.66 -25.53 -11.77
N GLU A 31 -29.83 -24.33 -12.24
CA GLU A 31 -28.86 -23.26 -12.12
C GLU A 31 -28.56 -23.18 -10.61
N LEU A 32 -27.38 -23.59 -10.22
CA LEU A 32 -26.90 -23.47 -8.86
C LEU A 32 -26.91 -21.97 -8.54
N GLN A 33 -28.00 -21.49 -7.96
CA GLN A 33 -28.04 -20.17 -7.37
C GLN A 33 -26.96 -20.20 -6.26
N VAL A 34 -25.85 -19.54 -6.53
CA VAL A 34 -24.81 -19.35 -5.54
C VAL A 34 -25.42 -18.50 -4.43
N VAL A 35 -25.93 -19.17 -3.40
CA VAL A 35 -26.42 -18.48 -2.20
C VAL A 35 -25.21 -17.79 -1.58
N ASP A 36 -25.26 -16.48 -1.50
CA ASP A 36 -24.19 -15.67 -0.91
C ASP A 36 -24.08 -16.00 0.59
N GLY A 37 -22.90 -16.45 1.01
CA GLY A 37 -22.66 -16.83 2.41
C GLY A 37 -22.65 -15.64 3.35
N ILE A 38 -23.05 -15.86 4.61
CA ILE A 38 -23.02 -14.87 5.67
C ILE A 38 -21.58 -14.71 6.16
N ALA A 39 -21.05 -13.47 6.09
CA ALA A 39 -19.72 -13.13 6.62
C ALA A 39 -19.81 -12.62 8.07
N ALA A 40 -20.88 -11.88 8.43
CA ALA A 40 -21.13 -11.49 9.80
C ALA A 40 -22.62 -11.20 10.05
N VAL A 41 -23.01 -11.28 11.33
CA VAL A 41 -24.29 -10.81 11.85
C VAL A 41 -24.02 -9.69 12.86
N VAL A 42 -24.69 -8.54 12.68
CA VAL A 42 -24.57 -7.35 13.53
C VAL A 42 -25.96 -7.01 14.07
N ASN A 43 -26.25 -7.43 15.29
CA ASN A 43 -27.59 -7.39 15.88
C ASN A 43 -28.59 -8.17 15.02
N ARG A 44 -29.40 -7.47 14.20
CA ARG A 44 -30.39 -8.06 13.28
C ARG A 44 -29.98 -7.97 11.80
N ASP A 45 -28.88 -7.28 11.50
CA ASP A 45 -28.43 -7.06 10.13
C ASP A 45 -27.40 -8.13 9.74
N VAL A 46 -27.49 -8.60 8.51
CA VAL A 46 -26.56 -9.57 7.91
C VAL A 46 -25.59 -8.86 6.98
N ILE A 47 -24.32 -9.24 7.06
CA ILE A 47 -23.27 -8.85 6.12
C ILE A 47 -22.86 -10.11 5.37
N THR A 48 -22.85 -10.02 4.03
CA THR A 48 -22.53 -11.16 3.17
C THR A 48 -21.08 -11.14 2.66
N TYR A 49 -20.57 -12.30 2.24
CA TYR A 49 -19.24 -12.37 1.61
C TYR A 49 -19.15 -11.57 0.31
N SER A 50 -20.26 -11.45 -0.44
CA SER A 50 -20.28 -10.61 -1.65
C SER A 50 -20.07 -9.14 -1.31
N GLN A 51 -20.65 -8.65 -0.22
CA GLN A 51 -20.43 -7.27 0.24
C GLN A 51 -18.97 -7.04 0.64
N VAL A 52 -18.36 -8.01 1.33
CA VAL A 52 -16.93 -7.93 1.69
C VAL A 52 -16.06 -7.90 0.43
N ARG A 53 -16.29 -8.83 -0.51
CA ARG A 53 -15.56 -8.88 -1.79
C ARG A 53 -15.72 -7.59 -2.60
N MET A 54 -16.92 -7.05 -2.68
CA MET A 54 -17.18 -5.81 -3.40
C MET A 54 -16.36 -4.65 -2.81
N LEU A 55 -16.27 -4.56 -1.48
CA LEU A 55 -15.52 -3.51 -0.81
C LEU A 55 -13.99 -3.72 -0.93
N SER A 56 -13.52 -4.97 -0.89
CA SER A 56 -12.09 -5.29 -0.97
C SER A 56 -11.54 -5.32 -2.41
N ALA A 57 -12.37 -5.53 -3.43
CA ALA A 57 -11.97 -5.80 -4.80
C ALA A 57 -10.95 -4.80 -5.40
N PRO A 58 -11.10 -3.47 -5.25
CA PRO A 58 -10.12 -2.53 -5.82
C PRO A 58 -8.72 -2.73 -5.21
N ARG A 59 -8.67 -3.03 -3.92
CA ARG A 59 -7.42 -3.23 -3.17
C ARG A 59 -6.82 -4.60 -3.47
N GLU A 60 -7.66 -5.64 -3.60
CA GLU A 60 -7.22 -6.96 -4.01
C GLU A 60 -6.60 -6.95 -5.41
N LYS A 61 -7.18 -6.18 -6.36
CA LYS A 61 -6.62 -6.02 -7.70
C LYS A 61 -5.20 -5.43 -7.66
N LEU A 62 -4.97 -4.43 -6.82
CA LEU A 62 -3.65 -3.83 -6.64
C LEU A 62 -2.66 -4.82 -6.00
N LEU A 63 -3.07 -5.56 -4.97
CA LEU A 63 -2.20 -6.53 -4.31
C LEU A 63 -1.77 -7.67 -5.25
N ARG A 64 -2.67 -8.13 -6.13
CA ARG A 64 -2.36 -9.16 -7.13
C ARG A 64 -1.32 -8.72 -8.16
N SER A 65 -1.12 -7.41 -8.36
CA SER A 65 -0.05 -6.88 -9.22
C SER A 65 1.29 -6.72 -8.49
N GLN A 66 1.31 -6.75 -7.16
CA GLN A 66 2.50 -6.49 -6.34
C GLN A 66 3.05 -7.73 -5.65
N TYR A 67 2.20 -8.69 -5.31
CA TYR A 67 2.55 -9.86 -4.52
C TYR A 67 2.14 -11.16 -5.22
N THR A 68 2.84 -12.24 -4.89
CA THR A 68 2.54 -13.60 -5.36
C THR A 68 2.68 -14.62 -4.22
N GLY A 69 2.13 -15.83 -4.40
CA GLY A 69 2.29 -16.93 -3.44
C GLY A 69 1.68 -16.64 -2.07
N GLU A 70 2.33 -17.11 -1.02
CA GLU A 70 1.85 -17.07 0.37
C GLU A 70 1.68 -15.62 0.89
N GLU A 71 2.57 -14.70 0.51
CA GLU A 71 2.46 -13.31 0.91
C GLU A 71 1.21 -12.65 0.31
N LEU A 72 0.85 -12.97 -0.94
CA LEU A 72 -0.39 -12.49 -1.53
C LEU A 72 -1.62 -12.96 -0.73
N GLU A 73 -1.69 -14.24 -0.40
CA GLU A 73 -2.84 -14.78 0.37
C GLU A 73 -2.96 -14.11 1.75
N LYS A 74 -1.83 -13.87 2.42
CA LYS A 74 -1.79 -13.13 3.69
C LYS A 74 -2.33 -11.71 3.55
N GLN A 75 -1.89 -10.98 2.52
CA GLN A 75 -2.34 -9.61 2.24
C GLN A 75 -3.82 -9.57 1.86
N LEU A 76 -4.30 -10.51 1.04
CA LEU A 76 -5.72 -10.62 0.68
C LEU A 76 -6.60 -10.88 1.90
N LYS A 77 -6.17 -11.77 2.81
CA LYS A 77 -6.88 -12.04 4.06
C LYS A 77 -7.00 -10.77 4.91
N GLN A 78 -5.91 -10.04 5.11
CA GLN A 78 -5.91 -8.78 5.87
C GLN A 78 -6.85 -7.73 5.28
N VAL A 79 -6.85 -7.57 3.96
CA VAL A 79 -7.74 -6.60 3.29
C VAL A 79 -9.20 -6.98 3.43
N ARG A 80 -9.53 -8.28 3.36
CA ARG A 80 -10.92 -8.77 3.58
C ARG A 80 -11.36 -8.59 5.03
N GLU A 81 -10.50 -8.86 5.99
CA GLU A 81 -10.77 -8.63 7.42
C GLU A 81 -11.04 -7.13 7.70
N LEU A 82 -10.24 -6.24 7.11
CA LEU A 82 -10.45 -4.80 7.22
C LEU A 82 -11.77 -4.36 6.55
N ALA A 83 -12.10 -4.92 5.39
CA ALA A 83 -13.35 -4.66 4.72
C ALA A 83 -14.57 -5.13 5.53
N LEU A 84 -14.48 -6.31 6.14
CA LEU A 84 -15.52 -6.82 7.03
C LEU A 84 -15.69 -5.92 8.26
N LYS A 85 -14.60 -5.50 8.89
CA LYS A 85 -14.63 -4.56 10.01
C LYS A 85 -15.30 -3.23 9.63
N ASP A 86 -14.98 -2.66 8.46
CA ASP A 86 -15.62 -1.42 8.00
C ASP A 86 -17.13 -1.60 7.75
N LEU A 87 -17.54 -2.73 7.18
CA LEU A 87 -18.97 -3.05 6.99
C LEU A 87 -19.71 -3.19 8.32
N VAL A 88 -19.10 -3.85 9.31
CA VAL A 88 -19.65 -3.94 10.68
C VAL A 88 -19.82 -2.55 11.27
N ASP A 89 -18.79 -1.71 11.20
CA ASP A 89 -18.83 -0.35 11.72
C ASP A 89 -19.91 0.50 11.04
N ARG A 90 -20.05 0.40 9.72
CA ARG A 90 -21.12 1.09 8.96
C ARG A 90 -22.51 0.66 9.43
N ARG A 91 -22.76 -0.63 9.63
CA ARG A 91 -24.03 -1.14 10.14
C ARG A 91 -24.33 -0.59 11.54
N LEU A 92 -23.35 -0.58 12.43
CA LEU A 92 -23.49 -0.02 13.78
C LEU A 92 -23.79 1.49 13.75
N ILE A 93 -23.13 2.24 12.88
CA ILE A 93 -23.37 3.68 12.69
C ILE A 93 -24.80 3.94 12.21
N ILE A 94 -25.28 3.18 11.21
CA ILE A 94 -26.64 3.31 10.68
C ILE A 94 -27.68 2.96 11.76
N GLN A 95 -27.43 1.90 12.55
CA GLN A 95 -28.30 1.53 13.67
C GLN A 95 -28.32 2.63 14.75
N ALA A 96 -27.16 3.24 15.06
CA ALA A 96 -27.08 4.36 15.99
C ALA A 96 -27.84 5.58 15.50
N PHE A 97 -27.73 5.90 14.20
CA PHE A 97 -28.49 6.97 13.54
C PHE A 97 -30.00 6.75 13.70
N LYS A 98 -30.48 5.55 13.38
CA LYS A 98 -31.90 5.17 13.51
C LYS A 98 -32.37 5.23 14.95
N LYS A 99 -31.56 4.79 15.90
CA LYS A 99 -31.88 4.80 17.34
C LYS A 99 -32.03 6.22 17.89
N GLU A 100 -31.27 7.17 17.37
CA GLU A 100 -31.36 8.59 17.74
C GLU A 100 -32.50 9.34 17.02
N ASN A 101 -33.32 8.63 16.22
CA ASN A 101 -34.41 9.19 15.41
C ASN A 101 -33.97 10.33 14.46
N TYR A 102 -32.73 10.29 14.00
CA TYR A 102 -32.28 11.25 12.99
C TYR A 102 -32.88 10.94 11.63
N GLN A 103 -33.02 11.99 10.82
CA GLN A 103 -33.48 11.90 9.44
C GLN A 103 -32.53 12.68 8.52
N VAL A 104 -32.34 12.17 7.33
CA VAL A 104 -31.68 12.89 6.25
C VAL A 104 -32.79 13.42 5.33
N PRO A 105 -32.91 14.74 5.11
CA PRO A 105 -33.88 15.28 4.19
C PRO A 105 -33.66 14.76 2.75
N ASP A 106 -34.72 14.42 2.02
CA ASP A 106 -34.65 13.83 0.68
C ASP A 106 -33.82 14.67 -0.30
N HIS A 107 -33.92 16.00 -0.19
CA HIS A 107 -33.19 16.91 -1.06
C HIS A 107 -31.67 16.76 -0.95
N ILE A 108 -31.13 16.33 0.19
CA ILE A 108 -29.68 16.07 0.36
C ILE A 108 -29.24 14.88 -0.47
N VAL A 109 -30.05 13.81 -0.51
CA VAL A 109 -29.77 12.63 -1.34
C VAL A 109 -29.90 13.00 -2.81
N ASP A 110 -30.93 13.74 -3.19
CA ASP A 110 -31.16 14.17 -4.58
C ASP A 110 -30.05 15.12 -5.06
N GLN A 111 -29.59 16.03 -4.22
CA GLN A 111 -28.43 16.88 -4.50
C GLN A 111 -27.18 16.03 -4.74
N ARG A 112 -26.90 15.05 -3.88
CA ARG A 112 -25.76 14.15 -4.05
C ARG A 112 -25.84 13.35 -5.33
N MET A 113 -27.03 12.87 -5.70
CA MET A 113 -27.26 12.20 -6.98
C MET A 113 -26.96 13.12 -8.16
N HIS A 114 -27.39 14.39 -8.08
CA HIS A 114 -27.11 15.37 -9.11
C HIS A 114 -25.60 15.65 -9.25
N GLU A 115 -24.88 15.81 -8.12
CA GLU A 115 -23.42 15.97 -8.11
C GLU A 115 -22.72 14.80 -8.79
N ILE A 116 -23.07 13.55 -8.46
CA ILE A 116 -22.50 12.34 -9.07
C ILE A 116 -22.71 12.33 -10.58
N ILE A 117 -23.94 12.66 -11.04
CA ILE A 117 -24.25 12.71 -12.47
C ILE A 117 -23.43 13.80 -13.17
N GLN A 118 -23.27 14.97 -12.55
CA GLN A 118 -22.45 16.05 -13.10
C GLN A 118 -20.97 15.70 -13.15
N GLU A 119 -20.40 15.22 -12.02
CA GLU A 119 -18.98 14.97 -11.88
C GLU A 119 -18.50 13.77 -12.72
N SER A 120 -19.29 12.68 -12.74
CA SER A 120 -18.86 11.41 -13.34
C SER A 120 -19.43 11.14 -14.73
N PHE A 121 -20.53 11.82 -15.10
CA PHE A 121 -21.25 11.59 -16.34
C PHE A 121 -21.51 12.87 -17.15
N GLY A 122 -20.89 14.00 -16.75
CA GLY A 122 -21.08 15.28 -17.48
C GLY A 122 -22.51 15.77 -17.54
N GLY A 123 -23.37 15.37 -16.59
CA GLY A 123 -24.80 15.70 -16.56
C GLY A 123 -25.70 14.71 -17.33
N ASP A 124 -25.13 13.71 -18.01
CA ASP A 124 -25.92 12.71 -18.76
C ASP A 124 -26.53 11.65 -17.84
N ARG A 125 -27.79 11.91 -17.44
CA ARG A 125 -28.57 10.99 -16.61
C ARG A 125 -28.83 9.66 -17.30
N ASN A 126 -28.98 9.63 -18.63
CA ASN A 126 -29.29 8.40 -19.35
C ASN A 126 -28.11 7.45 -19.35
N THR A 127 -26.89 7.97 -19.58
CA THR A 127 -25.66 7.19 -19.46
C THR A 127 -25.45 6.70 -18.04
N PHE A 128 -25.76 7.52 -17.03
CA PHE A 128 -25.72 7.08 -15.63
C PHE A 128 -26.66 5.89 -15.36
N ILE A 129 -27.95 5.97 -15.79
CA ILE A 129 -28.92 4.89 -15.59
C ILE A 129 -28.46 3.61 -16.29
N LYS A 130 -28.04 3.69 -17.55
CA LYS A 130 -27.50 2.53 -18.30
C LYS A 130 -26.29 1.90 -17.60
N THR A 131 -25.45 2.71 -16.98
CA THR A 131 -24.28 2.22 -16.23
C THR A 131 -24.71 1.47 -14.97
N LEU A 132 -25.75 1.92 -14.26
CA LEU A 132 -26.31 1.22 -13.11
C LEU A 132 -26.92 -0.12 -13.54
N GLU A 133 -27.73 -0.13 -14.60
CA GLU A 133 -28.35 -1.34 -15.16
C GLU A 133 -27.31 -2.38 -15.58
N ALA A 134 -26.22 -1.95 -16.23
CA ALA A 134 -25.10 -2.82 -16.60
C ALA A 134 -24.38 -3.45 -15.39
N GLN A 135 -24.52 -2.85 -14.21
CA GLN A 135 -24.01 -3.35 -12.94
C GLN A 135 -25.08 -4.09 -12.12
N ASN A 136 -26.27 -4.34 -12.70
CA ASN A 136 -27.44 -4.91 -12.02
C ASN A 136 -27.91 -4.10 -10.80
N TYR A 137 -27.81 -2.77 -10.88
CA TYR A 137 -28.31 -1.84 -9.87
C TYR A 137 -29.53 -1.08 -10.37
N THR A 138 -30.52 -0.95 -9.52
CA THR A 138 -31.61 0.00 -9.73
C THR A 138 -31.24 1.39 -9.21
N LEU A 139 -31.89 2.41 -9.72
CA LEU A 139 -31.73 3.78 -9.21
C LEU A 139 -32.10 3.89 -7.71
N GLY A 140 -33.11 3.13 -7.27
CA GLY A 140 -33.53 3.09 -5.87
C GLY A 140 -32.45 2.54 -4.96
N GLU A 141 -31.89 1.39 -5.30
CA GLU A 141 -30.79 0.77 -4.55
C GLU A 141 -29.55 1.66 -4.48
N PHE A 142 -29.26 2.37 -5.58
CA PHE A 142 -28.16 3.32 -5.59
C PHE A 142 -28.42 4.51 -4.66
N LYS A 143 -29.65 5.07 -4.68
CA LYS A 143 -30.05 6.13 -3.73
C LYS A 143 -29.95 5.67 -2.28
N GLU A 144 -30.38 4.45 -1.95
CA GLU A 144 -30.22 3.90 -0.61
C GLU A 144 -28.76 3.80 -0.19
N LYS A 145 -27.88 3.34 -1.07
CA LYS A 145 -26.44 3.31 -0.80
C LYS A 145 -25.83 4.69 -0.54
N GLU A 146 -26.24 5.68 -1.32
CA GLU A 146 -25.78 7.06 -1.10
C GLU A 146 -26.34 7.63 0.20
N LEU A 147 -27.60 7.35 0.54
CA LEU A 147 -28.16 7.70 1.83
C LEU A 147 -27.37 7.07 2.99
N GLU A 148 -27.07 5.77 2.93
CA GLU A 148 -26.23 5.10 3.93
C GLU A 148 -24.84 5.77 4.03
N ARG A 149 -24.24 6.17 2.92
CA ARG A 149 -22.95 6.88 2.88
C ARG A 149 -23.03 8.23 3.56
N ILE A 150 -24.06 9.02 3.28
CA ILE A 150 -24.32 10.33 3.90
C ILE A 150 -24.50 10.16 5.41
N ILE A 151 -25.29 9.19 5.85
CA ILE A 151 -25.50 8.89 7.28
C ILE A 151 -24.18 8.57 7.95
N VAL A 152 -23.39 7.65 7.40
CA VAL A 152 -22.11 7.24 7.96
C VAL A 152 -21.14 8.41 8.07
N GLN A 153 -21.03 9.22 7.02
CA GLN A 153 -20.16 10.40 7.00
C GLN A 153 -20.63 11.46 8.00
N GLY A 154 -21.93 11.76 8.04
CA GLY A 154 -22.51 12.72 8.98
C GLY A 154 -22.33 12.31 10.44
N MET A 155 -22.59 11.04 10.76
CA MET A 155 -22.40 10.51 12.11
C MET A 155 -20.93 10.48 12.54
N ARG A 156 -20.00 10.12 11.63
CA ARG A 156 -18.56 10.24 11.89
C ARG A 156 -18.16 11.68 12.17
N GLY A 157 -18.62 12.62 11.34
CA GLY A 157 -18.36 14.06 11.53
C GLY A 157 -18.93 14.61 12.82
N LYS A 158 -20.14 14.20 13.22
CA LYS A 158 -20.79 14.62 14.48
C LYS A 158 -20.02 14.16 15.72
N ASN A 159 -19.49 12.93 15.71
CA ASN A 159 -18.78 12.34 16.84
C ASN A 159 -17.31 12.72 16.93
N VAL A 160 -16.78 13.40 15.90
CA VAL A 160 -15.48 14.06 15.92
C VAL A 160 -15.71 15.55 16.11
N LYS A 161 -15.30 16.10 17.25
CA LYS A 161 -15.42 17.53 17.50
C LYS A 161 -14.68 18.31 16.41
N ARG A 162 -15.37 19.22 15.73
CA ARG A 162 -14.77 20.05 14.65
C ARG A 162 -13.72 21.03 15.17
N ASP A 163 -13.88 21.48 16.44
CA ASP A 163 -13.00 22.49 17.06
C ASP A 163 -12.08 21.83 18.10
N LEU A 164 -11.25 20.89 17.61
CA LEU A 164 -10.22 20.29 18.45
C LEU A 164 -9.10 21.32 18.67
N ILE A 165 -8.95 21.78 19.90
CA ILE A 165 -7.86 22.67 20.31
C ILE A 165 -6.75 21.80 20.91
N ILE A 166 -5.57 21.89 20.33
CA ILE A 166 -4.38 21.24 20.86
C ILE A 166 -3.65 22.20 21.78
N SER A 167 -3.43 21.79 23.01
CA SER A 167 -2.72 22.62 23.97
C SER A 167 -1.24 22.79 23.59
N PRO A 168 -0.65 23.98 23.81
CA PRO A 168 0.78 24.23 23.52
C PRO A 168 1.72 23.18 24.11
N PRO A 169 1.54 22.71 25.36
CA PRO A 169 2.39 21.65 25.91
C PRO A 169 2.37 20.34 25.13
N LYS A 170 1.22 19.97 24.52
CA LYS A 170 1.15 18.78 23.65
C LYS A 170 1.98 18.95 22.39
N ILE A 171 2.02 20.15 21.81
CA ILE A 171 2.82 20.46 20.61
C ILE A 171 4.32 20.38 20.94
N GLU A 172 4.73 20.96 22.07
CA GLU A 172 6.12 20.92 22.55
C GLU A 172 6.58 19.50 22.86
N ASP A 173 5.72 18.71 23.52
CA ASP A 173 6.01 17.31 23.84
C ASP A 173 6.14 16.44 22.57
N TYR A 174 5.25 16.67 21.59
CA TYR A 174 5.33 16.00 20.29
C TYR A 174 6.64 16.33 19.57
N TYR A 175 6.99 17.61 19.46
CA TYR A 175 8.23 18.05 18.84
C TYR A 175 9.46 17.46 19.52
N ARG A 176 9.48 17.44 20.86
CA ARG A 176 10.60 16.87 21.62
C ARG A 176 10.78 15.37 21.36
N LYS A 177 9.67 14.61 21.30
CA LYS A 177 9.67 13.16 21.10
C LYS A 177 9.93 12.74 19.64
N HIS A 178 9.68 13.62 18.69
CA HIS A 178 9.74 13.32 17.26
C HIS A 178 10.67 14.27 16.51
N ARG A 179 11.77 14.68 17.14
CA ARG A 179 12.74 15.63 16.53
C ARG A 179 13.27 15.13 15.19
N ASP A 180 13.44 13.83 15.06
CA ASP A 180 13.94 13.22 13.83
C ASP A 180 13.03 13.46 12.62
N GLU A 181 11.70 13.57 12.84
CA GLU A 181 10.73 13.89 11.77
C GLU A 181 10.94 15.30 11.19
N PHE A 182 11.52 16.20 11.99
CA PHE A 182 11.76 17.61 11.63
C PHE A 182 13.22 17.88 11.29
N THR A 183 14.06 16.86 11.28
CA THR A 183 15.45 16.97 10.89
C THR A 183 15.61 16.56 9.44
N THR A 184 16.17 17.44 8.63
CA THR A 184 16.50 17.11 7.24
C THR A 184 17.56 16.04 7.22
N LYS A 185 17.42 15.07 6.34
CA LYS A 185 18.43 14.02 6.20
C LYS A 185 19.78 14.63 5.87
N GLU A 186 20.77 14.24 6.65
CA GLU A 186 22.15 14.64 6.40
C GLU A 186 22.69 13.89 5.21
N GLN A 187 23.21 14.61 4.21
CA GLN A 187 23.82 14.06 3.00
C GLN A 187 25.21 14.66 2.84
N ILE A 188 26.12 13.85 2.32
CA ILE A 188 27.46 14.28 1.94
C ILE A 188 27.73 13.93 0.49
N LYS A 189 28.46 14.82 -0.21
CA LYS A 189 29.00 14.50 -1.51
C LYS A 189 30.38 13.91 -1.34
N LEU A 190 30.49 12.62 -1.66
CA LEU A 190 31.64 11.78 -1.33
C LEU A 190 32.44 11.42 -2.57
N ARG A 191 33.78 11.49 -2.44
CA ARG A 191 34.71 10.73 -3.29
C ARG A 191 35.44 9.71 -2.43
N MET A 192 35.76 8.55 -3.02
CA MET A 192 36.41 7.46 -2.33
C MET A 192 37.49 6.80 -3.17
N ILE A 193 38.62 6.49 -2.53
CA ILE A 193 39.64 5.61 -3.07
C ILE A 193 39.65 4.35 -2.23
N MET A 194 39.55 3.17 -2.85
CA MET A 194 39.65 1.87 -2.20
C MET A 194 40.86 1.13 -2.75
N ILE A 195 41.76 0.71 -1.86
CA ILE A 195 42.96 -0.08 -2.16
C ILE A 195 42.82 -1.42 -1.45
N PRO A 196 42.72 -2.56 -2.15
CA PRO A 196 42.62 -3.87 -1.52
C PRO A 196 43.86 -4.24 -0.77
N SER A 197 43.75 -4.87 0.40
CA SER A 197 44.93 -5.26 1.19
C SER A 197 45.70 -6.44 0.63
N HIS A 198 45.05 -7.26 -0.23
CA HIS A 198 45.59 -8.53 -0.77
C HIS A 198 46.20 -9.42 0.34
N ALA A 199 45.54 -9.48 1.49
CA ALA A 199 46.03 -10.20 2.69
C ALA A 199 46.33 -11.68 2.38
N ASP A 200 45.60 -12.27 1.46
CA ASP A 200 45.74 -13.67 1.00
C ASP A 200 47.09 -13.94 0.33
N THR A 201 47.74 -12.90 -0.20
CA THR A 201 49.06 -12.99 -0.84
C THR A 201 50.21 -12.55 0.05
N GLY A 202 49.93 -12.21 1.34
CA GLY A 202 50.89 -11.70 2.28
C GLY A 202 51.35 -10.25 2.06
N ASN A 203 50.67 -9.50 1.21
CA ASN A 203 51.09 -8.17 0.71
C ASN A 203 50.39 -6.99 1.42
N SER A 204 49.69 -7.25 2.54
CA SER A 204 48.90 -6.23 3.26
C SER A 204 49.73 -5.02 3.72
N ALA A 205 50.95 -5.23 4.17
CA ALA A 205 51.86 -4.14 4.63
C ALA A 205 52.24 -3.21 3.45
N ALA A 206 52.52 -3.79 2.26
CA ALA A 206 52.83 -3.01 1.06
C ALA A 206 51.62 -2.19 0.57
N GLN A 207 50.43 -2.77 0.64
CA GLN A 207 49.19 -2.07 0.25
C GLN A 207 48.82 -0.94 1.22
N LYS A 208 49.06 -1.14 2.53
CA LYS A 208 48.95 -0.08 3.53
C LYS A 208 49.91 1.07 3.25
N ALA A 209 51.18 0.76 2.98
CA ALA A 209 52.19 1.75 2.64
C ALA A 209 51.79 2.52 1.34
N MET A 210 51.20 1.83 0.35
CA MET A 210 50.64 2.47 -0.86
C MET A 210 49.51 3.43 -0.51
N ALA A 211 48.56 3.04 0.36
CA ALA A 211 47.48 3.91 0.80
C ALA A 211 48.01 5.15 1.55
N GLU A 212 49.03 4.99 2.38
CA GLU A 212 49.68 6.10 3.07
C GLU A 212 50.46 7.02 2.08
N GLU A 213 51.11 6.46 1.07
CA GLU A 213 51.77 7.22 0.01
C GLU A 213 50.74 8.03 -0.82
N VAL A 214 49.61 7.42 -1.18
CA VAL A 214 48.52 8.12 -1.89
C VAL A 214 48.00 9.27 -1.04
N LEU A 215 47.78 9.02 0.27
CA LEU A 215 47.37 10.09 1.19
C LEU A 215 48.40 11.22 1.26
N GLY A 216 49.68 10.90 1.28
CA GLY A 216 50.79 11.87 1.25
C GLY A 216 50.76 12.72 -0.03
N LYS A 217 50.56 12.11 -1.21
CA LYS A 217 50.42 12.82 -2.49
C LYS A 217 49.20 13.75 -2.50
N LEU A 218 48.08 13.29 -1.97
CA LEU A 218 46.86 14.11 -1.82
C LEU A 218 47.08 15.29 -0.87
N ALA A 219 47.77 15.09 0.22
CA ALA A 219 48.17 16.16 1.15
C ALA A 219 49.12 17.16 0.48
N GLY A 220 49.95 16.71 -0.45
CA GLY A 220 50.83 17.53 -1.29
C GLY A 220 50.12 18.27 -2.45
N GLY A 221 48.79 18.15 -2.59
CA GLY A 221 48.04 18.88 -3.58
C GLY A 221 47.72 18.08 -4.86
N ALA A 222 47.96 16.76 -4.90
CA ALA A 222 47.54 15.94 -6.02
C ALA A 222 45.99 15.91 -6.12
N GLU A 223 45.48 15.86 -7.36
CA GLU A 223 44.03 15.80 -7.60
C GLU A 223 43.45 14.44 -7.22
N PHE A 224 42.40 14.45 -6.41
CA PHE A 224 41.78 13.25 -5.85
C PHE A 224 41.25 12.29 -6.92
N ASP A 225 40.59 12.83 -7.93
CA ASP A 225 40.05 12.09 -9.08
C ASP A 225 41.13 11.34 -9.86
N ARG A 226 42.26 11.99 -10.10
CA ARG A 226 43.40 11.37 -10.77
C ARG A 226 44.03 10.27 -9.90
N MET A 227 44.12 10.48 -8.59
CA MET A 227 44.62 9.44 -7.66
C MET A 227 43.66 8.26 -7.60
N ALA A 228 42.35 8.51 -7.62
CA ALA A 228 41.34 7.47 -7.68
C ALA A 228 41.44 6.63 -8.96
N GLN A 229 41.57 7.27 -10.11
CA GLN A 229 41.76 6.58 -11.41
C GLN A 229 43.01 5.69 -11.45
N ILE A 230 44.08 6.10 -10.79
CA ILE A 230 45.35 5.35 -10.79
C ILE A 230 45.37 4.22 -9.76
N TYR A 231 44.87 4.46 -8.54
CA TYR A 231 45.09 3.60 -7.39
C TYR A 231 43.85 2.90 -6.87
N SER A 232 42.63 3.37 -7.20
CA SER A 232 41.41 2.77 -6.69
C SER A 232 41.05 1.51 -7.45
N GLU A 233 40.52 0.52 -6.73
CA GLU A 233 39.83 -0.66 -7.29
C GLU A 233 38.32 -0.64 -7.06
N ASP A 234 37.80 0.50 -6.59
CA ASP A 234 36.36 0.69 -6.48
C ASP A 234 35.66 0.85 -7.85
N SER A 235 34.38 0.51 -7.90
CA SER A 235 33.55 0.63 -9.11
C SER A 235 33.46 2.05 -9.67
N THR A 236 33.70 3.06 -8.85
CA THR A 236 33.70 4.48 -9.24
C THR A 236 35.08 5.00 -9.69
N ARG A 237 36.08 4.13 -9.81
CA ARG A 237 37.44 4.46 -10.22
C ARG A 237 37.50 5.38 -11.44
N ASP A 238 36.82 4.99 -12.53
CA ASP A 238 36.86 5.70 -13.81
C ASP A 238 36.16 7.07 -13.73
N LEU A 239 35.29 7.25 -12.74
CA LEU A 239 34.65 8.51 -12.40
C LEU A 239 35.45 9.34 -11.38
N GLY A 240 36.72 8.99 -11.14
CA GLY A 240 37.56 9.69 -10.17
C GLY A 240 37.12 9.46 -8.72
N GLY A 241 36.51 8.30 -8.44
CA GLY A 241 36.01 7.93 -7.12
C GLY A 241 34.71 8.63 -6.71
N ASP A 242 33.97 9.24 -7.63
CA ASP A 242 32.76 10.00 -7.32
C ASP A 242 31.58 9.08 -6.97
N TRP A 243 31.15 9.11 -5.73
CA TRP A 243 29.96 8.42 -5.20
C TRP A 243 28.71 9.29 -5.25
N GLY A 244 28.84 10.56 -5.61
CA GLY A 244 27.75 11.52 -5.58
C GLY A 244 27.26 11.83 -4.16
N TRP A 245 26.00 12.18 -4.04
CA TRP A 245 25.33 12.45 -2.77
C TRP A 245 24.88 11.17 -2.10
N ILE A 246 25.37 10.93 -0.88
CA ILE A 246 24.98 9.78 -0.08
C ILE A 246 24.37 10.19 1.26
N GLU A 247 23.38 9.41 1.74
CA GLU A 247 22.74 9.57 3.03
C GLU A 247 23.44 8.68 4.08
N ARG A 248 23.13 8.92 5.35
CA ARG A 248 23.50 7.98 6.42
C ARG A 248 22.94 6.59 6.15
N LYS A 249 23.65 5.56 6.57
CA LYS A 249 23.37 4.14 6.36
C LYS A 249 23.61 3.64 4.91
N THR A 250 24.21 4.45 4.07
CA THR A 250 24.66 4.05 2.72
C THR A 250 26.00 3.31 2.80
N LEU A 251 26.91 3.74 3.69
CA LEU A 251 28.21 3.12 3.90
C LEU A 251 28.18 2.16 5.08
N ALA A 252 29.16 1.26 5.13
CA ALA A 252 29.44 0.49 6.34
C ALA A 252 29.79 1.41 7.52
N ALA A 253 29.36 1.05 8.72
CA ALA A 253 29.45 1.91 9.90
C ALA A 253 30.87 2.50 10.18
N PRO A 254 31.98 1.77 10.01
CA PRO A 254 33.34 2.35 10.19
C PRO A 254 33.65 3.47 9.20
N LEU A 255 33.28 3.30 7.94
CA LEU A 255 33.45 4.32 6.88
C LEU A 255 32.49 5.50 7.09
N GLU A 256 31.21 5.22 7.43
CA GLU A 256 30.22 6.25 7.70
C GLU A 256 30.62 7.16 8.85
N ASN A 257 31.09 6.59 9.95
CA ASN A 257 31.52 7.35 11.13
C ASN A 257 32.64 8.33 10.84
N VAL A 258 33.53 8.02 9.90
CA VAL A 258 34.58 8.91 9.44
C VAL A 258 34.03 9.92 8.43
N ALA A 259 33.32 9.45 7.39
CA ALA A 259 32.84 10.27 6.30
C ALA A 259 31.99 11.48 6.81
N PHE A 260 31.06 11.25 7.73
CA PHE A 260 30.21 12.31 8.26
C PHE A 260 30.90 13.23 9.29
N LYS A 261 32.11 12.88 9.78
CA LYS A 261 32.89 13.73 10.67
C LYS A 261 33.95 14.57 9.94
N VAL A 262 34.42 14.12 8.76
CA VAL A 262 35.37 14.86 7.96
C VAL A 262 34.75 16.18 7.50
N PRO A 263 35.43 17.34 7.67
CA PRO A 263 34.95 18.63 7.20
C PRO A 263 34.89 18.69 5.67
N VAL A 264 34.01 19.51 5.14
CA VAL A 264 33.90 19.78 3.70
C VAL A 264 35.24 20.27 3.14
N GLY A 265 35.64 19.76 1.98
CA GLY A 265 36.91 20.02 1.31
C GLY A 265 38.09 19.27 1.88
N ARG A 266 37.91 18.46 2.94
CA ARG A 266 38.97 17.70 3.57
C ARG A 266 38.97 16.24 3.18
N ILE A 267 40.12 15.59 3.39
CA ILE A 267 40.37 14.17 3.14
C ILE A 267 40.52 13.45 4.48
N SER A 268 40.05 12.22 4.58
CA SER A 268 40.19 11.38 5.76
C SER A 268 41.64 10.84 5.88
N ASN A 269 41.98 10.34 7.05
CA ASN A 269 43.12 9.40 7.17
C ASN A 269 42.76 8.09 6.46
N VAL A 270 43.77 7.22 6.26
CA VAL A 270 43.53 5.86 5.75
C VAL A 270 42.68 5.09 6.77
N ILE A 271 41.61 4.50 6.27
CA ILE A 271 40.65 3.68 7.04
C ILE A 271 40.87 2.23 6.65
N ASP A 272 41.22 1.38 7.60
CA ASP A 272 41.33 -0.07 7.43
C ASP A 272 39.99 -0.71 7.76
N TYR A 273 39.35 -1.32 6.76
CA TYR A 273 38.04 -1.98 6.93
C TYR A 273 37.85 -3.13 5.95
N ALA A 274 37.44 -4.30 6.46
CA ALA A 274 37.06 -5.48 5.68
C ALA A 274 38.12 -5.91 4.65
N GLY A 275 39.43 -5.83 5.03
CA GLY A 275 40.53 -6.21 4.15
C GLY A 275 40.79 -5.22 3.01
N ASN A 276 40.43 -3.97 3.16
CA ASN A 276 40.69 -2.89 2.22
C ASN A 276 41.08 -1.62 2.97
N TYR A 277 41.83 -0.75 2.28
CA TYR A 277 42.22 0.57 2.77
C TYR A 277 41.42 1.63 2.01
N TYR A 278 40.76 2.53 2.74
CA TYR A 278 39.92 3.57 2.17
C TYR A 278 40.45 4.96 2.50
N ILE A 279 40.36 5.86 1.52
CA ILE A 279 40.59 7.29 1.69
C ILE A 279 39.34 8.01 1.17
N LEU A 280 38.77 8.85 2.01
CA LEU A 280 37.51 9.56 1.73
C LEU A 280 37.79 11.06 1.57
N LYS A 281 37.13 11.70 0.60
CA LYS A 281 37.09 13.15 0.46
C LYS A 281 35.64 13.61 0.48
N ILE A 282 35.36 14.58 1.30
CA ILE A 282 34.05 15.20 1.40
C ILE A 282 34.06 16.48 0.58
N GLU A 283 33.33 16.50 -0.54
CA GLU A 283 33.26 17.67 -1.42
C GLU A 283 32.27 18.70 -0.93
N ASP A 284 31.11 18.22 -0.42
CA ASP A 284 30.06 19.10 0.08
C ASP A 284 29.20 18.36 1.12
N LYS A 285 28.38 19.10 1.88
CA LYS A 285 27.52 18.55 2.92
C LYS A 285 26.28 19.41 3.07
N HIS A 286 25.11 18.78 3.07
CA HIS A 286 23.86 19.47 3.37
C HIS A 286 22.90 18.61 4.18
N GLY A 287 21.85 19.24 4.71
CA GLY A 287 20.91 18.60 5.63
C GLY A 287 21.45 18.54 7.06
N GLY A 288 20.89 17.64 7.85
CA GLY A 288 21.20 17.53 9.28
C GLY A 288 20.69 18.71 10.13
N VAL A 289 19.90 19.61 9.54
CA VAL A 289 19.33 20.75 10.25
C VAL A 289 17.95 20.38 10.77
N THR A 290 17.77 20.56 12.08
CA THR A 290 16.44 20.39 12.71
C THR A 290 15.68 21.70 12.61
N ARG A 291 14.52 21.67 11.94
CA ARG A 291 13.61 22.81 11.88
C ARG A 291 13.12 23.16 13.28
N SER A 292 13.10 24.45 13.60
CA SER A 292 12.67 24.92 14.91
C SER A 292 11.19 24.63 15.19
N LEU A 293 10.82 24.56 16.48
CA LEU A 293 9.40 24.40 16.86
C LEU A 293 8.50 25.48 16.26
N ALA A 294 9.00 26.72 16.14
CA ALA A 294 8.24 27.81 15.55
C ALA A 294 7.89 27.56 14.08
N GLU A 295 8.84 27.02 13.31
CA GLU A 295 8.64 26.69 11.88
C GLU A 295 7.69 25.52 11.66
N VAL A 296 7.68 24.52 12.54
CA VAL A 296 6.89 23.28 12.38
C VAL A 296 5.62 23.26 13.22
N ARG A 297 5.36 24.31 14.03
CA ARG A 297 4.23 24.35 14.96
C ARG A 297 2.89 24.04 14.30
N SER A 298 2.59 24.72 13.19
CA SER A 298 1.31 24.52 12.47
C SER A 298 1.18 23.12 11.86
N GLU A 299 2.29 22.54 11.42
CA GLU A 299 2.34 21.17 10.91
C GLU A 299 2.04 20.15 12.01
N ILE A 300 2.69 20.32 13.18
CA ILE A 300 2.45 19.49 14.36
C ILE A 300 1.00 19.60 14.85
N GLU A 301 0.49 20.83 14.93
CA GLU A 301 -0.89 21.06 15.37
C GLU A 301 -1.90 20.36 14.47
N LYS A 302 -1.78 20.47 13.15
CA LYS A 302 -2.62 19.75 12.18
C LYS A 302 -2.52 18.24 12.36
N LYS A 303 -1.32 17.71 12.53
CA LYS A 303 -1.08 16.28 12.75
C LYS A 303 -1.72 15.81 14.05
N LEU A 304 -1.57 16.55 15.13
CA LEU A 304 -2.18 16.23 16.42
C LEU A 304 -3.71 16.31 16.40
N ILE A 305 -4.29 17.29 15.70
CA ILE A 305 -5.73 17.38 15.45
C ILE A 305 -6.23 16.11 14.74
N GLN A 306 -5.53 15.71 13.69
CA GLN A 306 -5.88 14.49 12.93
C GLN A 306 -5.81 13.21 13.81
N LEU A 307 -4.74 13.08 14.60
CA LEU A 307 -4.57 11.94 15.51
C LEU A 307 -5.65 11.91 16.61
N GLU A 308 -5.98 13.05 17.20
CA GLU A 308 -7.04 13.14 18.21
C GLU A 308 -8.42 12.85 17.60
N ALA A 309 -8.69 13.37 16.40
CA ALA A 309 -9.91 13.09 15.65
C ALA A 309 -10.07 11.58 15.38
N GLN A 310 -9.00 10.93 14.93
CA GLN A 310 -8.97 9.48 14.71
C GLN A 310 -9.19 8.71 16.02
N SER A 311 -8.55 9.12 17.11
CA SER A 311 -8.71 8.51 18.42
C SER A 311 -10.15 8.64 18.94
N LEU A 312 -10.79 9.82 18.79
CA LEU A 312 -12.19 10.03 19.15
C LEU A 312 -13.12 9.13 18.34
N GLN A 313 -12.88 9.02 17.03
CA GLN A 313 -13.66 8.14 16.17
C GLN A 313 -13.54 6.67 16.57
N GLU A 314 -12.32 6.19 16.83
CA GLU A 314 -12.11 4.81 17.26
C GLU A 314 -12.75 4.51 18.62
N ARG A 315 -12.66 5.42 19.60
CA ARG A 315 -13.33 5.29 20.90
C ARG A 315 -14.85 5.22 20.75
N TRP A 316 -15.42 6.05 19.90
CA TRP A 316 -16.84 6.02 19.62
C TRP A 316 -17.25 4.70 18.97
N LEU A 317 -16.55 4.25 17.93
CA LEU A 317 -16.82 2.95 17.29
C LEU A 317 -16.66 1.77 18.25
N ALA A 318 -15.63 1.80 19.09
CA ALA A 318 -15.44 0.80 20.14
C ALA A 318 -16.64 0.76 21.11
N SER A 319 -17.19 1.93 21.47
CA SER A 319 -18.41 2.03 22.28
C SER A 319 -19.66 1.47 21.58
N LEU A 320 -19.76 1.62 20.24
CA LEU A 320 -20.85 1.00 19.48
C LEU A 320 -20.72 -0.52 19.44
N ARG A 321 -19.51 -1.01 19.16
CA ARG A 321 -19.21 -2.46 19.11
C ARG A 321 -19.47 -3.15 20.45
N SER A 322 -19.09 -2.53 21.58
CA SER A 322 -19.28 -3.11 22.93
C SER A 322 -20.74 -3.27 23.34
N LYS A 323 -21.66 -2.53 22.72
CA LYS A 323 -23.11 -2.56 22.99
C LYS A 323 -23.89 -3.41 21.99
N ALA A 324 -23.23 -4.00 21.01
CA ALA A 324 -23.86 -4.75 19.93
C ALA A 324 -23.52 -6.23 19.99
N TYR A 325 -24.44 -7.07 19.53
CA TYR A 325 -24.14 -8.46 19.22
C TYR A 325 -23.49 -8.56 17.85
N ILE A 326 -22.25 -9.03 17.81
CA ILE A 326 -21.47 -9.20 16.57
C ILE A 326 -20.96 -10.63 16.52
N ARG A 327 -21.29 -11.34 15.44
CA ARG A 327 -20.78 -12.70 15.17
C ARG A 327 -20.22 -12.73 13.75
N THR A 328 -18.97 -13.11 13.59
CA THR A 328 -18.29 -13.32 12.31
C THR A 328 -18.18 -14.80 12.01
N PHE A 329 -18.13 -15.19 10.71
CA PHE A 329 -18.12 -16.57 10.23
C PHE A 329 -16.91 -16.83 9.34
#